data_d314cba78d417cb5514fd15dee8db202
#
_entry.id   d314cba78d417cb5514fd15dee8db202
#
_cell.length_a   1.000
_cell.length_b   1.000
_cell.length_c   1.000
_cell.angle_alpha   90.00
_cell.angle_beta   90.00
_cell.angle_gamma   90.00
#
_symmetry.space_group_name_H-M   'P 1'
#
loop_
_entity.id
_entity.type
_entity.pdbx_description
1 polymer ?
#
loop_
_entity_poly.entity_id
_entity_poly.type
_entity_poly.pdbx_seq_one_letter_code
_entity_poly.pdbx_strand_id
1 'polypeptide(L)'
;MLRKSYIFTFLKYTFKPKSQGEKMKKLIKFSLFAALAASFANAAVYEIDPAHSSVGFKIKHLSISKVSGNFGKFDAVIDYDKNAKELKTLEATIETASVNTQNEKRDEHLRSADFFNAAKFDKITYKMVKFEKESDTEGKVVGTLTMHGVTKPVVLKFELGGFTADKNGKEKIGFSLEGETKRKLFEIGLDTPEITLSDKVELEIEVEAKEK
;
A
#
# COMPACT_ATOMS: atom_id res chain seq x y z
N MET A 1 38.34 96.34 -5.74
CA MET A 1 38.84 95.35 -4.78
C MET A 1 37.69 94.55 -4.30
N LEU A 2 37.46 93.37 -4.89
CA LEU A 2 36.32 92.55 -4.64
C LEU A 2 36.78 91.19 -4.01
N ARG A 3 36.37 90.93 -2.76
CA ARG A 3 36.59 89.67 -2.07
C ARG A 3 35.51 88.62 -2.53
N LYS A 4 35.95 87.56 -3.13
CA LYS A 4 35.08 86.39 -3.37
C LYS A 4 35.09 85.52 -2.18
N SER A 5 33.88 85.30 -1.60
CA SER A 5 33.61 84.40 -0.50
C SER A 5 33.17 83.04 -1.08
N TYR A 6 33.87 81.93 -0.75
CA TYR A 6 33.50 80.56 -1.10
C TYR A 6 32.65 79.96 0.04
N ILE A 7 31.45 79.63 -0.29
CA ILE A 7 30.53 78.91 0.65
C ILE A 7 30.74 77.39 0.46
N PHE A 8 31.30 76.79 1.46
CA PHE A 8 31.38 75.31 1.52
C PHE A 8 30.02 74.72 1.97
N THR A 9 29.33 74.02 1.08
CA THR A 9 28.09 73.30 1.43
C THR A 9 28.47 71.93 1.94
N PHE A 10 28.30 71.71 3.25
CA PHE A 10 28.43 70.40 3.88
C PHE A 10 27.20 69.53 3.56
N LEU A 11 27.38 68.51 2.72
CA LEU A 11 26.38 67.51 2.46
C LEU A 11 26.32 66.58 3.69
N LYS A 12 25.25 66.71 4.51
CA LYS A 12 24.97 65.79 5.66
C LYS A 12 24.41 64.47 5.10
N TYR A 13 25.26 63.44 5.02
CA TYR A 13 24.78 62.07 4.87
C TYR A 13 24.17 61.58 6.20
N THR A 14 22.85 61.51 6.27
CA THR A 14 22.16 60.84 7.36
C THR A 14 22.12 59.34 7.13
N PHE A 15 22.95 58.58 7.83
CA PHE A 15 22.94 57.14 7.85
C PHE A 15 21.72 56.69 8.68
N LYS A 16 20.64 56.16 8.07
CA LYS A 16 19.55 55.52 8.75
C LYS A 16 19.95 54.05 9.08
N PRO A 17 20.03 53.65 10.34
CA PRO A 17 20.29 52.27 10.66
C PRO A 17 19.06 51.42 10.26
N LYS A 18 19.27 50.41 9.38
CA LYS A 18 18.25 49.40 9.08
C LYS A 18 17.88 48.65 10.37
N SER A 19 16.61 48.68 10.70
CA SER A 19 16.11 48.11 11.94
C SER A 19 16.41 46.60 12.06
N GLN A 20 16.96 46.18 13.17
CA GLN A 20 17.26 44.76 13.47
C GLN A 20 16.02 43.86 13.36
N GLY A 21 14.82 44.42 13.38
CA GLY A 21 13.56 43.69 13.26
C GLY A 21 13.33 43.02 11.90
N GLU A 22 13.87 43.54 10.80
CA GLU A 22 13.72 42.91 9.47
C GLU A 22 14.63 41.70 9.29
N LYS A 23 15.82 41.68 9.92
CA LYS A 23 16.71 40.52 9.90
C LYS A 23 16.13 39.36 10.72
N MET A 24 15.53 39.67 11.86
CA MET A 24 14.86 38.66 12.71
C MET A 24 13.62 38.04 12.04
N LYS A 25 12.80 38.86 11.34
CA LYS A 25 11.63 38.34 10.60
C LYS A 25 12.02 37.44 9.43
N LYS A 26 13.16 37.70 8.77
CA LYS A 26 13.67 36.80 7.69
C LYS A 26 14.25 35.49 8.26
N LEU A 27 14.93 35.54 9.42
CA LEU A 27 15.47 34.35 10.08
C LEU A 27 14.35 33.45 10.63
N ILE A 28 13.27 34.03 11.22
CA ILE A 28 12.11 33.29 11.69
C ILE A 28 11.34 32.62 10.54
N LYS A 29 11.18 33.33 9.40
CA LYS A 29 10.56 32.73 8.21
C LYS A 29 11.39 31.59 7.59
N PHE A 30 12.71 31.68 7.65
CA PHE A 30 13.58 30.61 7.13
C PHE A 30 13.65 29.41 8.07
N SER A 31 13.64 29.62 9.38
CA SER A 31 13.59 28.52 10.37
C SER A 31 12.22 27.81 10.39
N LEU A 32 11.10 28.53 10.15
CA LEU A 32 9.78 27.91 10.05
C LEU A 32 9.64 27.04 8.79
N PHE A 33 10.29 27.47 7.68
CA PHE A 33 10.27 26.67 6.44
C PHE A 33 11.21 25.45 6.51
N ALA A 34 12.32 25.54 7.24
CA ALA A 34 13.22 24.42 7.49
C ALA A 34 12.61 23.36 8.44
N ALA A 35 11.76 23.81 9.42
CA ALA A 35 11.06 22.88 10.31
C ALA A 35 9.92 22.12 9.61
N LEU A 36 9.33 22.68 8.54
CA LEU A 36 8.28 21.99 7.77
C LEU A 36 8.85 20.95 6.79
N ALA A 37 10.15 21.02 6.46
CA ALA A 37 10.81 20.06 5.58
C ALA A 37 11.29 18.77 6.30
N ALA A 38 11.21 18.72 7.63
CA ALA A 38 11.66 17.57 8.43
C ALA A 38 10.54 16.54 8.73
N SER A 39 9.34 16.72 8.17
CA SER A 39 8.20 15.81 8.40
C SER A 39 8.02 14.76 7.29
N PHE A 40 8.94 14.62 6.37
CA PHE A 40 8.87 13.62 5.31
C PHE A 40 9.88 12.51 5.59
N ALA A 41 9.42 11.43 6.14
CA ALA A 41 9.86 10.05 5.97
C ALA A 41 9.88 9.28 7.30
N ASN A 42 8.77 8.65 7.61
CA ASN A 42 8.77 7.52 8.53
C ASN A 42 7.88 6.38 7.98
N ALA A 43 7.66 6.37 6.68
CA ALA A 43 7.10 5.24 6.00
C ALA A 43 8.25 4.28 5.67
N ALA A 44 8.23 3.09 6.23
CA ALA A 44 9.22 2.05 5.98
C ALA A 44 8.70 1.14 4.85
N VAL A 45 9.56 0.92 3.87
CA VAL A 45 9.26 -0.01 2.77
C VAL A 45 9.66 -1.41 3.20
N TYR A 46 8.72 -2.34 3.10
CA TYR A 46 8.91 -3.73 3.48
C TYR A 46 8.89 -4.63 2.25
N GLU A 47 9.69 -5.68 2.30
CA GLU A 47 9.69 -6.78 1.34
C GLU A 47 9.00 -7.98 1.98
N ILE A 48 8.04 -8.58 1.26
CA ILE A 48 7.28 -9.73 1.76
C ILE A 48 8.20 -10.92 2.01
N ASP A 49 7.92 -11.67 3.08
CA ASP A 49 8.53 -12.98 3.36
C ASP A 49 7.55 -14.08 2.91
N PRO A 50 7.75 -14.69 1.71
CA PRO A 50 6.81 -15.69 1.20
C PRO A 50 6.75 -16.96 2.02
N ALA A 51 7.77 -17.25 2.84
CA ALA A 51 7.79 -18.45 3.69
C ALA A 51 6.85 -18.32 4.90
N HIS A 52 6.55 -17.08 5.32
CA HIS A 52 5.70 -16.78 6.46
C HIS A 52 4.46 -15.98 6.06
N SER A 53 4.16 -15.91 4.76
CA SER A 53 2.98 -15.23 4.22
C SER A 53 2.13 -16.20 3.42
N SER A 54 0.84 -15.91 3.29
CA SER A 54 -0.07 -16.70 2.47
C SER A 54 -1.09 -15.84 1.74
N VAL A 55 -1.42 -16.22 0.51
CA VAL A 55 -2.52 -15.65 -0.27
C VAL A 55 -3.55 -16.74 -0.50
N GLY A 56 -4.57 -16.77 0.34
CA GLY A 56 -5.58 -17.80 0.39
C GLY A 56 -6.97 -17.35 -0.04
N PHE A 57 -7.78 -18.34 -0.39
CA PHE A 57 -9.20 -18.15 -0.67
C PHE A 57 -10.03 -19.34 -0.20
N LYS A 58 -11.32 -19.08 0.07
CA LYS A 58 -12.31 -20.12 0.33
C LYS A 58 -13.55 -19.92 -0.53
N ILE A 59 -14.10 -21.02 -1.02
CA ILE A 59 -15.31 -21.01 -1.84
C ILE A 59 -16.24 -22.16 -1.41
N LYS A 60 -17.54 -21.89 -1.36
CA LYS A 60 -18.53 -22.91 -1.01
C LYS A 60 -18.79 -23.83 -2.20
N HIS A 61 -18.76 -25.15 -1.96
CA HIS A 61 -19.01 -26.19 -2.94
C HIS A 61 -20.25 -26.98 -2.56
N LEU A 62 -21.14 -27.22 -3.53
CA LEU A 62 -22.42 -27.91 -3.39
C LEU A 62 -23.29 -27.38 -2.22
N SER A 63 -23.10 -26.15 -1.82
CA SER A 63 -23.75 -25.50 -0.67
C SER A 63 -23.55 -26.16 0.70
N ILE A 64 -22.72 -27.21 0.79
CA ILE A 64 -22.54 -28.03 2.01
C ILE A 64 -21.13 -27.99 2.59
N SER A 65 -20.12 -27.63 1.80
CA SER A 65 -18.72 -27.59 2.25
C SER A 65 -18.00 -26.36 1.69
N LYS A 66 -16.83 -26.06 2.24
CA LYS A 66 -15.90 -25.07 1.67
C LYS A 66 -14.66 -25.78 1.12
N VAL A 67 -14.26 -25.38 -0.06
CA VAL A 67 -12.94 -25.68 -0.63
C VAL A 67 -12.02 -24.52 -0.35
N SER A 68 -10.87 -24.78 0.24
CA SER A 68 -9.79 -23.81 0.41
C SER A 68 -8.74 -24.00 -0.68
N GLY A 69 -8.14 -22.91 -1.10
CA GLY A 69 -6.97 -22.88 -1.96
C GLY A 69 -6.06 -21.73 -1.62
N ASN A 70 -4.86 -21.78 -2.12
CA ASN A 70 -3.89 -20.69 -2.02
C ASN A 70 -3.12 -20.52 -3.34
N PHE A 71 -2.36 -19.45 -3.44
CA PHE A 71 -1.37 -19.23 -4.50
C PHE A 71 0.01 -19.33 -3.88
N GLY A 72 0.86 -20.21 -4.42
CA GLY A 72 2.19 -20.49 -3.88
C GLY A 72 3.27 -19.49 -4.31
N LYS A 73 2.97 -18.58 -5.27
CA LYS A 73 3.93 -17.60 -5.76
C LYS A 73 3.29 -16.22 -5.85
N PHE A 74 3.81 -15.30 -5.07
CA PHE A 74 3.36 -13.93 -4.99
C PHE A 74 4.49 -13.01 -4.51
N ASP A 75 4.34 -11.72 -4.77
CA ASP A 75 5.21 -10.65 -4.29
C ASP A 75 4.37 -9.42 -3.95
N ALA A 76 4.88 -8.55 -3.09
CA ALA A 76 4.20 -7.33 -2.71
C ALA A 76 5.18 -6.20 -2.38
N VAL A 77 4.75 -4.97 -2.73
CA VAL A 77 5.35 -3.73 -2.23
C VAL A 77 4.45 -3.20 -1.11
N ILE A 78 5.05 -3.07 0.07
CA ILE A 78 4.36 -2.66 1.29
C ILE A 78 5.09 -1.44 1.85
N ASP A 79 4.35 -0.38 2.12
CA ASP A 79 4.84 0.80 2.80
C ASP A 79 3.92 1.13 3.96
N TYR A 80 4.45 1.17 5.19
CA TYR A 80 3.69 1.39 6.41
C TYR A 80 4.29 2.54 7.24
N ASP A 81 3.47 3.52 7.57
CA ASP A 81 3.83 4.63 8.44
C ASP A 81 3.45 4.30 9.89
N LYS A 82 4.45 4.01 10.72
CA LYS A 82 4.26 3.67 12.13
C LYS A 82 3.74 4.81 12.98
N ASN A 83 4.04 6.07 12.62
CA ASN A 83 3.57 7.23 13.37
C ASN A 83 2.11 7.52 13.06
N ALA A 84 1.74 7.47 11.79
CA ALA A 84 0.34 7.59 11.35
C ALA A 84 -0.46 6.31 11.65
N LYS A 85 0.23 5.14 11.80
CA LYS A 85 -0.37 3.81 11.94
C LYS A 85 -1.26 3.49 10.74
N GLU A 86 -0.69 3.62 9.56
CA GLU A 86 -1.40 3.49 8.28
C GLU A 86 -0.54 2.84 7.22
N LEU A 87 -1.14 1.96 6.41
CA LEU A 87 -0.58 1.58 5.11
C LEU A 87 -0.58 2.79 4.17
N LYS A 88 0.58 3.09 3.60
CA LYS A 88 0.73 4.11 2.54
C LYS A 88 0.69 3.48 1.16
N THR A 89 1.21 2.27 1.02
CA THR A 89 1.21 1.50 -0.22
C THR A 89 0.98 0.03 0.06
N LEU A 90 0.14 -0.60 -0.74
CA LEU A 90 0.02 -2.04 -0.87
C LEU A 90 -0.25 -2.37 -2.34
N GLU A 91 0.75 -2.95 -3.00
CA GLU A 91 0.65 -3.47 -4.35
C GLU A 91 1.12 -4.92 -4.36
N ALA A 92 0.25 -5.85 -4.74
CA ALA A 92 0.56 -7.27 -4.80
C ALA A 92 0.47 -7.81 -6.22
N THR A 93 1.36 -8.75 -6.54
CA THR A 93 1.37 -9.51 -7.78
C THR A 93 1.44 -10.99 -7.45
N ILE A 94 0.55 -11.79 -8.03
CA ILE A 94 0.39 -13.21 -7.76
C ILE A 94 0.47 -13.95 -9.09
N GLU A 95 1.28 -15.02 -9.17
CA GLU A 95 1.30 -15.91 -10.33
C GLU A 95 0.03 -16.77 -10.36
N THR A 96 -0.81 -16.60 -11.38
CA THR A 96 -2.10 -17.29 -11.51
C THR A 96 -1.92 -18.81 -11.55
N ALA A 97 -0.89 -19.30 -12.24
CA ALA A 97 -0.60 -20.72 -12.38
C ALA A 97 -0.18 -21.40 -11.06
N SER A 98 0.16 -20.61 -10.01
CA SER A 98 0.57 -21.12 -8.71
C SER A 98 -0.59 -21.54 -7.80
N VAL A 99 -1.82 -21.53 -8.32
CA VAL A 99 -3.00 -21.99 -7.61
C VAL A 99 -2.84 -23.44 -7.13
N ASN A 100 -3.15 -23.66 -5.85
CA ASN A 100 -3.03 -24.95 -5.19
C ASN A 100 -4.21 -25.14 -4.23
N THR A 101 -5.00 -26.17 -4.45
CA THR A 101 -6.11 -26.58 -3.61
C THR A 101 -5.87 -27.98 -3.01
N GLN A 102 -4.63 -28.47 -3.04
CA GLN A 102 -4.23 -29.82 -2.62
C GLN A 102 -4.90 -30.93 -3.42
N ASN A 103 -5.28 -30.66 -4.65
CA ASN A 103 -5.85 -31.61 -5.59
C ASN A 103 -5.44 -31.25 -7.02
N GLU A 104 -4.50 -32.00 -7.58
CA GLU A 104 -3.85 -31.70 -8.85
C GLU A 104 -4.85 -31.58 -10.03
N LYS A 105 -5.82 -32.51 -10.13
CA LYS A 105 -6.83 -32.46 -11.18
C LYS A 105 -7.69 -31.19 -11.10
N ARG A 106 -8.03 -30.76 -9.89
CA ARG A 106 -8.75 -29.51 -9.67
C ARG A 106 -7.89 -28.32 -9.99
N ASP A 107 -6.63 -28.33 -9.62
CA ASP A 107 -5.69 -27.24 -9.89
C ASP A 107 -5.42 -27.08 -11.37
N GLU A 108 -5.29 -28.18 -12.14
CA GLU A 108 -5.24 -28.16 -13.59
C GLU A 108 -6.49 -27.54 -14.22
N HIS A 109 -7.68 -27.92 -13.74
CA HIS A 109 -8.94 -27.35 -14.21
C HIS A 109 -9.06 -25.86 -13.85
N LEU A 110 -8.62 -25.44 -12.64
CA LEU A 110 -8.58 -24.03 -12.27
C LEU A 110 -7.64 -23.21 -13.15
N ARG A 111 -6.54 -23.78 -13.63
CA ARG A 111 -5.61 -23.11 -14.56
C ARG A 111 -6.15 -23.03 -15.99
N SER A 112 -7.14 -23.83 -16.37
CA SER A 112 -7.70 -23.90 -17.71
C SER A 112 -8.49 -22.64 -18.11
N ALA A 113 -8.90 -22.57 -19.38
CA ALA A 113 -9.70 -21.47 -19.92
C ALA A 113 -11.09 -21.34 -19.31
N ASP A 114 -11.62 -22.42 -18.70
CA ASP A 114 -12.93 -22.41 -18.05
C ASP A 114 -12.93 -21.63 -16.72
N PHE A 115 -11.74 -21.40 -16.11
CA PHE A 115 -11.56 -20.70 -14.87
C PHE A 115 -10.57 -19.54 -14.98
N PHE A 116 -9.35 -19.68 -14.42
CA PHE A 116 -8.40 -18.55 -14.36
C PHE A 116 -7.72 -18.26 -15.71
N ASN A 117 -7.72 -19.19 -16.64
CA ASN A 117 -7.04 -19.09 -17.93
C ASN A 117 -5.58 -18.60 -17.76
N ALA A 118 -4.84 -19.31 -16.93
CA ALA A 118 -3.50 -18.90 -16.49
C ALA A 118 -2.50 -18.76 -17.63
N ALA A 119 -2.73 -19.44 -18.76
CA ALA A 119 -1.91 -19.31 -19.97
C ALA A 119 -2.06 -17.93 -20.65
N LYS A 120 -3.22 -17.30 -20.51
CA LYS A 120 -3.51 -15.97 -21.07
C LYS A 120 -3.36 -14.86 -20.03
N PHE A 121 -3.73 -15.14 -18.80
CA PHE A 121 -3.72 -14.20 -17.67
C PHE A 121 -2.79 -14.74 -16.58
N ASP A 122 -1.49 -14.59 -16.82
CA ASP A 122 -0.43 -15.15 -15.98
C ASP A 122 -0.35 -14.54 -14.58
N LYS A 123 -0.97 -13.35 -14.39
CA LYS A 123 -0.92 -12.60 -13.12
C LYS A 123 -2.29 -12.15 -12.65
N ILE A 124 -2.45 -12.22 -11.33
CA ILE A 124 -3.48 -11.52 -10.56
C ILE A 124 -2.79 -10.37 -9.84
N THR A 125 -3.37 -9.17 -9.83
CA THR A 125 -2.78 -8.02 -9.15
C THR A 125 -3.79 -7.33 -8.25
N TYR A 126 -3.32 -6.86 -7.09
CA TYR A 126 -4.09 -5.97 -6.23
C TYR A 126 -3.33 -4.66 -6.04
N LYS A 127 -4.04 -3.54 -6.18
CA LYS A 127 -3.48 -2.21 -5.97
C LYS A 127 -4.36 -1.41 -5.03
N MET A 128 -3.80 -1.01 -3.88
CA MET A 128 -4.45 -0.12 -2.95
C MET A 128 -4.65 1.27 -3.58
N VAL A 129 -5.82 1.82 -3.41
CA VAL A 129 -6.19 3.21 -3.77
C VAL A 129 -6.13 4.10 -2.54
N LYS A 130 -6.61 3.60 -1.39
CA LYS A 130 -6.58 4.30 -0.11
C LYS A 130 -6.63 3.33 1.06
N PHE A 131 -6.12 3.76 2.19
CA PHE A 131 -6.31 3.15 3.50
C PHE A 131 -7.33 3.97 4.31
N GLU A 132 -8.31 3.30 4.90
CA GLU A 132 -9.28 3.90 5.80
C GLU A 132 -9.02 3.36 7.20
N LYS A 133 -8.34 4.15 8.02
CA LYS A 133 -8.02 3.79 9.41
C LYS A 133 -9.27 3.74 10.26
N GLU A 134 -9.46 2.65 11.01
CA GLU A 134 -10.56 2.48 11.97
C GLU A 134 -10.07 2.57 13.43
N SER A 135 -8.87 2.03 13.69
CA SER A 135 -8.19 2.10 14.99
C SER A 135 -6.66 2.16 14.80
N ASP A 136 -5.90 1.99 15.86
CA ASP A 136 -4.44 1.88 15.79
C ASP A 136 -3.95 0.56 15.16
N THR A 137 -4.80 -0.45 15.14
CA THR A 137 -4.48 -1.79 14.63
C THR A 137 -5.43 -2.27 13.55
N GLU A 138 -6.53 -1.57 13.28
CA GLU A 138 -7.53 -1.99 12.30
C GLU A 138 -7.82 -0.89 11.27
N GLY A 139 -8.19 -1.32 10.08
CA GLY A 139 -8.59 -0.42 9.00
C GLY A 139 -9.15 -1.17 7.80
N LYS A 140 -9.42 -0.42 6.74
CA LYS A 140 -9.84 -0.97 5.45
C LYS A 140 -8.86 -0.56 4.36
N VAL A 141 -8.42 -1.54 3.60
CA VAL A 141 -7.66 -1.34 2.37
C VAL A 141 -8.65 -1.32 1.22
N VAL A 142 -8.94 -0.13 0.69
CA VAL A 142 -9.78 0.03 -0.50
C VAL A 142 -8.87 0.01 -1.72
N GLY A 143 -9.10 -0.93 -2.63
CA GLY A 143 -8.24 -1.12 -3.79
C GLY A 143 -8.96 -1.71 -4.98
N THR A 144 -8.18 -2.06 -5.99
CA THR A 144 -8.63 -2.74 -7.20
C THR A 144 -7.93 -4.09 -7.35
N LEU A 145 -8.72 -5.13 -7.59
CA LEU A 145 -8.25 -6.47 -7.94
C LEU A 145 -8.38 -6.64 -9.45
N THR A 146 -7.30 -7.02 -10.10
CA THR A 146 -7.32 -7.43 -11.51
C THR A 146 -7.07 -8.93 -11.59
N MET A 147 -7.99 -9.66 -12.18
CA MET A 147 -7.96 -11.11 -12.30
C MET A 147 -8.67 -11.50 -13.59
N HIS A 148 -8.15 -12.49 -14.33
CA HIS A 148 -8.71 -12.92 -15.61
C HIS A 148 -8.90 -11.76 -16.63
N GLY A 149 -8.03 -10.73 -16.59
CA GLY A 149 -8.09 -9.53 -17.43
C GLY A 149 -9.14 -8.50 -17.02
N VAL A 150 -9.92 -8.75 -15.97
CA VAL A 150 -10.98 -7.85 -15.48
C VAL A 150 -10.55 -7.19 -14.18
N THR A 151 -10.77 -5.88 -14.08
CA THR A 151 -10.46 -5.09 -12.88
C THR A 151 -11.74 -4.69 -12.15
N LYS A 152 -11.82 -4.98 -10.85
CA LYS A 152 -12.96 -4.62 -9.99
C LYS A 152 -12.47 -4.03 -8.66
N PRO A 153 -13.26 -3.14 -8.04
CA PRO A 153 -12.99 -2.68 -6.68
C PRO A 153 -13.17 -3.83 -5.68
N VAL A 154 -12.23 -3.96 -4.76
CA VAL A 154 -12.28 -4.91 -3.64
C VAL A 154 -11.79 -4.19 -2.40
N VAL A 155 -12.53 -4.34 -1.31
CA VAL A 155 -12.17 -3.81 0.02
C VAL A 155 -11.72 -4.99 0.87
N LEU A 156 -10.56 -4.84 1.51
CA LEU A 156 -10.03 -5.81 2.45
C LEU A 156 -10.01 -5.19 3.86
N LYS A 157 -10.50 -5.92 4.85
CA LYS A 157 -10.28 -5.57 6.26
C LYS A 157 -8.81 -5.81 6.57
N PHE A 158 -8.16 -4.85 7.20
CA PHE A 158 -6.78 -4.91 7.65
C PHE A 158 -6.75 -5.06 9.16
N GLU A 159 -5.90 -5.96 9.66
CA GLU A 159 -5.61 -6.09 11.08
C GLU A 159 -4.10 -6.23 11.29
N LEU A 160 -3.50 -5.28 12.03
CA LEU A 160 -2.08 -5.28 12.35
C LEU A 160 -1.80 -6.32 13.44
N GLY A 161 -1.00 -7.33 13.14
CA GLY A 161 -0.50 -8.31 14.10
C GLY A 161 0.61 -7.75 14.99
N GLY A 162 1.42 -6.82 14.46
CA GLY A 162 2.46 -6.14 15.22
C GLY A 162 3.81 -6.05 14.50
N PHE A 163 4.83 -5.71 15.31
CA PHE A 163 6.20 -5.55 14.86
C PHE A 163 7.15 -6.40 15.71
N THR A 164 8.20 -6.89 15.07
CA THR A 164 9.32 -7.56 15.73
C THR A 164 10.62 -7.22 15.00
N ALA A 165 11.75 -7.76 15.44
CA ALA A 165 13.00 -7.64 14.72
C ALA A 165 13.57 -9.03 14.41
N ASP A 166 14.23 -9.16 13.25
CA ASP A 166 14.98 -10.36 12.93
C ASP A 166 16.30 -10.43 13.76
N LYS A 167 17.03 -11.54 13.62
CA LYS A 167 18.31 -11.76 14.32
C LYS A 167 19.40 -10.73 13.99
N ASN A 168 19.23 -9.96 12.92
CA ASN A 168 20.15 -8.90 12.48
C ASN A 168 19.66 -7.51 12.91
N GLY A 169 18.55 -7.43 13.65
CA GLY A 169 17.93 -6.19 14.09
C GLY A 169 17.06 -5.48 13.04
N LYS A 170 16.85 -6.08 11.86
CA LYS A 170 15.91 -5.53 10.87
C LYS A 170 14.47 -5.74 11.32
N GLU A 171 13.68 -4.69 11.21
CA GLU A 171 12.29 -4.74 11.58
C GLU A 171 11.48 -5.65 10.67
N LYS A 172 10.50 -6.33 11.28
CA LYS A 172 9.45 -7.07 10.59
C LYS A 172 8.10 -6.55 11.01
N ILE A 173 7.16 -6.55 10.08
CA ILE A 173 5.74 -6.26 10.29
C ILE A 173 4.92 -7.50 9.97
N GLY A 174 3.90 -7.78 10.80
CA GLY A 174 2.90 -8.81 10.54
C GLY A 174 1.50 -8.19 10.50
N PHE A 175 0.68 -8.56 9.51
CA PHE A 175 -0.72 -8.17 9.41
C PHE A 175 -1.53 -9.17 8.60
N SER A 176 -2.85 -9.18 8.82
CA SER A 176 -3.79 -9.95 8.02
C SER A 176 -4.69 -9.04 7.17
N LEU A 177 -5.19 -9.61 6.06
CA LEU A 177 -6.19 -9.00 5.21
C LEU A 177 -7.30 -10.00 4.92
N GLU A 178 -8.54 -9.61 5.19
CA GLU A 178 -9.71 -10.42 4.92
C GLU A 178 -10.69 -9.66 4.02
N GLY A 179 -11.36 -10.38 3.13
CA GLY A 179 -12.36 -9.77 2.27
C GLY A 179 -13.18 -10.77 1.49
N GLU A 180 -13.99 -10.25 0.62
CA GLU A 180 -14.88 -11.04 -0.21
C GLU A 180 -14.94 -10.48 -1.63
N THR A 181 -15.09 -11.37 -2.60
CA THR A 181 -15.37 -10.99 -3.98
C THR A 181 -16.32 -12.00 -4.61
N LYS A 182 -16.66 -11.80 -5.87
CA LYS A 182 -17.50 -12.69 -6.66
C LYS A 182 -16.74 -13.14 -7.90
N ARG A 183 -16.62 -14.46 -8.12
CA ARG A 183 -15.89 -15.02 -9.26
C ARG A 183 -16.47 -14.58 -10.60
N LYS A 184 -17.79 -14.46 -10.72
CA LYS A 184 -18.46 -14.05 -11.97
C LYS A 184 -18.20 -12.60 -12.36
N LEU A 185 -17.84 -11.73 -11.41
CA LEU A 185 -17.40 -10.35 -11.73
C LEU A 185 -16.10 -10.33 -12.54
N PHE A 186 -15.31 -11.41 -12.48
CA PHE A 186 -14.06 -11.60 -13.20
C PHE A 186 -14.18 -12.64 -14.32
N GLU A 187 -15.41 -12.98 -14.70
CA GLU A 187 -15.69 -13.93 -15.78
C GLU A 187 -15.09 -15.33 -15.55
N ILE A 188 -14.96 -15.75 -14.27
CA ILE A 188 -14.37 -17.04 -13.89
C ILE A 188 -15.46 -18.08 -13.68
N GLY A 189 -15.38 -19.19 -14.40
CA GLY A 189 -16.28 -20.34 -14.28
C GLY A 189 -17.74 -19.95 -14.50
N LEU A 190 -18.05 -19.13 -15.53
CA LEU A 190 -19.39 -18.60 -15.80
C LEU A 190 -20.42 -19.71 -15.99
N ASP A 191 -20.03 -20.81 -16.64
CA ASP A 191 -20.91 -21.95 -16.94
C ASP A 191 -21.14 -22.87 -15.74
N THR A 192 -20.43 -22.63 -14.62
CA THR A 192 -20.61 -23.42 -13.39
C THR A 192 -21.76 -22.86 -12.57
N PRO A 193 -22.86 -23.65 -12.35
CA PRO A 193 -24.01 -23.21 -11.58
C PRO A 193 -23.63 -22.86 -10.13
N GLU A 194 -24.29 -21.85 -9.54
CA GLU A 194 -23.99 -21.39 -8.17
C GLU A 194 -24.29 -22.46 -7.10
N ILE A 195 -25.22 -23.37 -7.37
CA ILE A 195 -25.47 -24.51 -6.50
C ILE A 195 -24.26 -25.46 -6.40
N THR A 196 -23.49 -25.57 -7.49
CA THR A 196 -22.26 -26.37 -7.54
C THR A 196 -21.07 -25.61 -6.96
N LEU A 197 -20.89 -24.36 -7.36
CA LEU A 197 -19.79 -23.52 -6.93
C LEU A 197 -20.31 -22.10 -6.68
N SER A 198 -20.27 -21.66 -5.43
CA SER A 198 -20.71 -20.31 -5.02
C SER A 198 -20.11 -19.23 -5.90
N ASP A 199 -20.86 -18.16 -6.15
CA ASP A 199 -20.31 -16.94 -6.75
C ASP A 199 -19.39 -16.20 -5.77
N LYS A 200 -19.76 -16.22 -4.47
CA LYS A 200 -18.98 -15.60 -3.39
C LYS A 200 -17.69 -16.38 -3.13
N VAL A 201 -16.58 -15.65 -3.08
CA VAL A 201 -15.24 -16.12 -2.72
C VAL A 201 -14.75 -15.30 -1.53
N GLU A 202 -14.37 -15.97 -0.45
CA GLU A 202 -13.71 -15.37 0.71
C GLU A 202 -12.20 -15.28 0.43
N LEU A 203 -11.59 -14.17 0.79
CA LEU A 203 -10.15 -13.90 0.64
C LEU A 203 -9.52 -13.85 2.03
N GLU A 204 -8.43 -14.58 2.24
CA GLU A 204 -7.70 -14.64 3.50
C GLU A 204 -6.19 -14.53 3.20
N ILE A 205 -5.59 -13.45 3.63
CA ILE A 205 -4.18 -13.16 3.35
C ILE A 205 -3.47 -12.90 4.67
N GLU A 206 -2.38 -13.63 4.89
CA GLU A 206 -1.47 -13.40 6.00
C GLU A 206 -0.15 -12.86 5.47
N VAL A 207 0.37 -11.83 6.09
CA VAL A 207 1.58 -11.15 5.65
C VAL A 207 2.58 -11.04 6.79
N GLU A 208 3.77 -11.57 6.57
CA GLU A 208 4.99 -11.19 7.28
C GLU A 208 5.92 -10.51 6.28
N ALA A 209 6.43 -9.34 6.60
CA ALA A 209 7.33 -8.60 5.73
C ALA A 209 8.48 -7.98 6.53
N LYS A 210 9.65 -7.84 5.88
CA LYS A 210 10.87 -7.32 6.48
C LYS A 210 11.25 -5.99 5.86
N GLU A 211 11.68 -5.03 6.67
CA GLU A 211 12.20 -3.74 6.24
C GLU A 211 13.38 -3.92 5.27
N LYS A 212 13.36 -3.17 4.16
CA LYS A 212 14.42 -3.20 3.12
C LYS A 212 15.73 -2.61 3.56
#